data_e56a08d03aec4286503e2132faaaae8c
#
_entry.id   e56a08d03aec4286503e2132faaaae8c
#
_cell.length_a   1.000
_cell.length_b   1.000
_cell.length_c   1.000
_cell.angle_alpha   90.00
_cell.angle_beta   90.00
_cell.angle_gamma   90.00
#
_symmetry.space_group_name_H-M   'P 1'
#
loop_
_entity.id
_entity.type
_entity.pdbx_description
1 polymer ?
#
loop_
_entity_poly.entity_id
_entity_poly.type
_entity_poly.pdbx_seq_one_letter_code
_entity_poly.pdbx_strand_id
1 'polypeptide(L)'
;MGIILQIHYNTRVKGFLPGKEGIGEVFAYISCKKSSGLTGFEEDMQMIALASDHTGIEMKNEIKKLLDEMGLEWKDFGTNETVSCDYPIYGYRAAKAVADGECDRGILICGTGIGIGIAASKVKGIRVCTCSDVYSAELSKRHNNSQILTMGARVVGIDLAKMIATHWLTAEFEGGRHQRRVDMITAIENGEVL
;
A
#
# COMPACT_ATOMS: atom_id res chain seq x y z
N MET A 1 7.97 0.86 -46.15
CA MET A 1 8.78 2.03 -45.77
C MET A 1 8.32 2.43 -44.35
N GLY A 2 9.00 1.87 -43.35
CA GLY A 2 8.62 2.04 -41.94
C GLY A 2 9.34 3.24 -41.34
N ILE A 3 8.60 4.05 -40.62
CA ILE A 3 9.15 5.16 -39.84
C ILE A 3 9.33 4.64 -38.40
N ILE A 4 10.58 4.47 -37.99
CA ILE A 4 10.95 4.18 -36.59
C ILE A 4 11.04 5.55 -35.89
N LEU A 5 10.09 5.82 -34.97
CA LEU A 5 10.17 6.99 -34.10
C LEU A 5 10.99 6.59 -32.85
N GLN A 6 12.20 7.05 -32.80
CA GLN A 6 13.10 6.88 -31.66
C GLN A 6 12.88 8.07 -30.69
N ILE A 7 12.19 7.82 -29.58
CA ILE A 7 11.96 8.85 -28.55
C ILE A 7 13.11 8.77 -27.55
N HIS A 8 13.96 9.78 -27.54
CA HIS A 8 15.01 9.98 -26.55
C HIS A 8 14.42 10.68 -25.33
N TYR A 9 14.39 9.98 -24.20
CA TYR A 9 14.11 10.61 -22.90
C TYR A 9 15.39 11.24 -22.36
N ASN A 10 15.41 12.57 -22.38
CA ASN A 10 16.47 13.33 -21.74
C ASN A 10 15.85 14.07 -20.53
N THR A 11 15.84 13.43 -19.37
CA THR A 11 15.35 14.04 -18.14
C THR A 11 16.53 14.53 -17.29
N ARG A 12 16.87 15.79 -17.46
CA ARG A 12 17.80 16.51 -16.58
C ARG A 12 16.97 17.14 -15.46
N VAL A 13 16.91 16.50 -14.29
CA VAL A 13 16.32 17.10 -13.10
C VAL A 13 17.30 18.10 -12.51
N LYS A 14 16.94 19.39 -12.52
CA LYS A 14 17.65 20.44 -11.79
C LYS A 14 16.72 21.04 -10.74
N GLY A 15 17.20 21.05 -9.49
CA GLY A 15 16.90 22.08 -8.50
C GLY A 15 15.69 21.85 -7.61
N PHE A 16 15.99 21.45 -6.41
CA PHE A 16 15.13 21.50 -5.23
C PHE A 16 14.83 22.98 -4.87
N LEU A 17 13.53 23.35 -4.79
CA LEU A 17 13.04 24.55 -4.09
C LEU A 17 11.90 24.13 -3.14
N PRO A 18 11.91 24.56 -1.87
CA PRO A 18 10.87 24.19 -0.91
C PRO A 18 9.65 25.12 -1.05
N GLY A 19 8.48 24.59 -1.33
CA GLY A 19 7.23 25.34 -1.32
C GLY A 19 6.04 24.56 -1.87
N LYS A 20 5.14 24.16 -1.01
CA LYS A 20 3.69 23.87 -1.18
C LYS A 20 3.16 23.00 -2.35
N GLU A 21 3.96 22.20 -3.05
CA GLU A 21 3.51 21.50 -4.28
C GLU A 21 3.56 19.96 -4.23
N GLY A 22 3.91 19.35 -3.10
CA GLY A 22 4.18 17.92 -3.04
C GLY A 22 2.97 16.99 -3.32
N ILE A 23 1.75 17.44 -3.07
CA ILE A 23 0.55 16.61 -3.27
C ILE A 23 0.05 16.71 -4.71
N GLY A 24 0.17 17.86 -5.33
CA GLY A 24 -0.28 18.09 -6.71
C GLY A 24 0.47 17.27 -7.76
N GLU A 25 1.77 17.06 -7.59
CA GLU A 25 2.59 16.29 -8.55
C GLU A 25 2.31 14.78 -8.47
N VAL A 26 2.01 14.25 -7.28
CA VAL A 26 1.61 12.83 -7.11
C VAL A 26 0.28 12.58 -7.80
N PHE A 27 -0.69 13.48 -7.67
CA PHE A 27 -1.97 13.40 -8.39
C PHE A 27 -1.80 13.53 -9.92
N ALA A 28 -0.89 14.40 -10.37
CA ALA A 28 -0.60 14.55 -11.80
C ALA A 28 0.01 13.27 -12.41
N TYR A 29 0.83 12.53 -11.65
CA TYR A 29 1.42 11.27 -12.10
C TYR A 29 0.37 10.16 -12.25
N ILE A 30 -0.56 10.05 -11.32
CA ILE A 30 -1.66 9.08 -11.38
C ILE A 30 -2.65 9.44 -12.51
N SER A 31 -2.96 10.73 -12.69
CA SER A 31 -3.83 11.20 -13.77
C SER A 31 -3.20 11.06 -15.16
N CYS A 32 -1.87 11.17 -15.28
CA CYS A 32 -1.18 11.02 -16.56
C CYS A 32 -1.19 9.56 -17.08
N LYS A 33 -1.22 8.57 -16.20
CA LYS A 33 -1.41 7.15 -16.62
C LYS A 33 -2.81 6.90 -17.20
N LYS A 34 -3.82 7.70 -16.85
CA LYS A 34 -5.20 7.57 -17.38
C LYS A 34 -5.41 8.15 -18.79
N SER A 35 -4.48 8.93 -19.33
CA SER A 35 -4.69 9.67 -20.59
C SER A 35 -4.02 9.08 -21.84
N SER A 36 -3.24 8.02 -21.74
CA SER A 36 -2.65 7.36 -22.91
C SER A 36 -3.59 6.26 -23.45
N GLY A 37 -4.63 6.70 -24.18
CA GLY A 37 -5.54 5.80 -24.88
C GLY A 37 -4.82 4.95 -25.91
N LEU A 38 -4.71 3.65 -25.61
CA LEU A 38 -4.55 2.57 -26.59
C LEU A 38 -5.47 1.43 -26.19
N THR A 39 -6.31 1.07 -27.10
CA THR A 39 -7.40 0.10 -27.05
C THR A 39 -6.98 -1.28 -26.51
N GLY A 40 -7.69 -1.78 -25.49
CA GLY A 40 -7.81 -3.23 -25.26
C GLY A 40 -7.13 -3.80 -24.03
N PHE A 41 -6.70 -3.01 -23.06
CA PHE A 41 -6.41 -3.49 -21.71
C PHE A 41 -7.49 -2.93 -20.78
N GLU A 42 -8.32 -3.80 -20.20
CA GLU A 42 -9.00 -3.46 -18.95
C GLU A 42 -7.88 -3.04 -17.99
N GLU A 43 -7.83 -1.75 -17.62
CA GLU A 43 -6.98 -1.31 -16.51
C GLU A 43 -7.49 -2.08 -15.30
N ASP A 44 -6.72 -3.05 -14.82
CA ASP A 44 -6.99 -3.75 -13.57
C ASP A 44 -7.06 -2.70 -12.47
N MET A 45 -8.29 -2.31 -12.11
CA MET A 45 -8.52 -1.35 -11.03
C MET A 45 -8.04 -2.00 -9.75
N GLN A 46 -7.04 -1.38 -9.11
CA GLN A 46 -6.46 -1.93 -7.88
C GLN A 46 -7.47 -1.87 -6.75
N MET A 47 -7.82 -3.04 -6.21
CA MET A 47 -8.70 -3.19 -5.05
C MET A 47 -7.88 -3.20 -3.76
N ILE A 48 -8.17 -2.27 -2.83
CA ILE A 48 -7.47 -2.16 -1.56
C ILE A 48 -8.33 -2.75 -0.42
N ALA A 49 -7.81 -3.75 0.28
CA ALA A 49 -8.42 -4.25 1.50
C ALA A 49 -8.20 -3.25 2.64
N LEU A 50 -9.27 -2.71 3.20
CA LEU A 50 -9.22 -1.87 4.41
C LEU A 50 -9.73 -2.64 5.61
N ALA A 51 -9.07 -2.51 6.76
CA ALA A 51 -9.62 -3.01 8.02
C ALA A 51 -9.17 -2.18 9.21
N SER A 52 -10.04 -2.09 10.20
CA SER A 52 -9.66 -1.60 11.52
C SER A 52 -10.43 -2.33 12.63
N ASP A 53 -9.87 -2.28 13.85
CA ASP A 53 -10.66 -2.47 15.05
C ASP A 53 -11.39 -1.16 15.43
N HIS A 54 -12.07 -1.17 16.58
CA HIS A 54 -12.80 -0.02 17.10
C HIS A 54 -11.94 1.24 17.32
N THR A 55 -10.62 1.10 17.53
CA THR A 55 -9.70 2.23 17.78
C THR A 55 -9.29 2.94 16.50
N GLY A 56 -9.35 2.25 15.36
CA GLY A 56 -8.89 2.76 14.08
C GLY A 56 -9.97 3.29 13.15
N ILE A 57 -11.23 3.37 13.57
CA ILE A 57 -12.36 3.71 12.69
C ILE A 57 -12.21 5.09 12.04
N GLU A 58 -11.85 6.12 12.83
CA GLU A 58 -11.67 7.48 12.33
C GLU A 58 -10.58 7.51 11.25
N MET A 59 -9.40 6.97 11.55
CA MET A 59 -8.29 6.90 10.61
C MET A 59 -8.65 6.09 9.36
N LYS A 60 -9.35 4.95 9.50
CA LYS A 60 -9.84 4.16 8.37
C LYS A 60 -10.75 4.99 7.45
N ASN A 61 -11.65 5.78 8.01
CA ASN A 61 -12.55 6.63 7.23
C ASN A 61 -11.80 7.74 6.49
N GLU A 62 -10.74 8.30 7.06
CA GLU A 62 -9.88 9.26 6.38
C GLU A 62 -9.04 8.62 5.27
N ILE A 63 -8.58 7.38 5.47
CA ILE A 63 -7.91 6.62 4.41
C ILE A 63 -8.88 6.26 3.27
N LYS A 64 -10.16 5.94 3.54
CA LYS A 64 -11.17 5.75 2.48
C LYS A 64 -11.27 6.99 1.58
N LYS A 65 -11.37 8.18 2.19
CA LYS A 65 -11.41 9.44 1.42
C LYS A 65 -10.16 9.63 0.56
N LEU A 66 -8.99 9.32 1.10
CA LEU A 66 -7.73 9.36 0.35
C LEU A 66 -7.77 8.40 -0.85
N LEU A 67 -8.25 7.17 -0.67
CA LEU A 67 -8.35 6.20 -1.76
C LEU A 67 -9.35 6.66 -2.84
N ASP A 68 -10.50 7.21 -2.45
CA ASP A 68 -11.47 7.81 -3.35
C ASP A 68 -10.84 8.96 -4.17
N GLU A 69 -10.09 9.86 -3.52
CA GLU A 69 -9.33 10.94 -4.16
C GLU A 69 -8.27 10.42 -5.14
N MET A 70 -7.63 9.29 -4.82
CA MET A 70 -6.65 8.63 -5.68
C MET A 70 -7.30 7.82 -6.81
N GLY A 71 -8.62 7.65 -6.80
CA GLY A 71 -9.36 6.83 -7.77
C GLY A 71 -9.08 5.33 -7.63
N LEU A 72 -8.79 4.87 -6.42
CA LEU A 72 -8.56 3.47 -6.08
C LEU A 72 -9.83 2.87 -5.46
N GLU A 73 -10.17 1.66 -5.87
CA GLU A 73 -11.26 0.91 -5.24
C GLU A 73 -10.83 0.30 -3.91
N TRP A 74 -11.77 0.16 -3.00
CA TRP A 74 -11.50 -0.43 -1.70
C TRP A 74 -12.66 -1.28 -1.19
N LYS A 75 -12.33 -2.29 -0.37
CA LYS A 75 -13.28 -3.13 0.35
C LYS A 75 -12.97 -3.12 1.85
N ASP A 76 -13.98 -2.81 2.67
CA ASP A 76 -13.84 -2.71 4.13
C ASP A 76 -14.14 -4.06 4.81
N PHE A 77 -13.13 -4.63 5.45
CA PHE A 77 -13.17 -5.87 6.24
C PHE A 77 -13.17 -5.61 7.76
N GLY A 78 -13.13 -4.32 8.17
CA GLY A 78 -13.04 -3.90 9.56
C GLY A 78 -14.39 -3.68 10.21
N THR A 79 -14.37 -3.24 11.48
CA THR A 79 -15.58 -2.80 12.17
C THR A 79 -15.89 -1.34 11.87
N ASN A 80 -17.18 -1.00 11.96
CA ASN A 80 -17.68 0.38 12.01
C ASN A 80 -18.33 0.71 13.37
N GLU A 81 -18.23 -0.22 14.34
CA GLU A 81 -18.77 -0.06 15.68
C GLU A 81 -17.68 0.35 16.66
N THR A 82 -17.98 1.29 17.54
CA THR A 82 -17.04 1.79 18.56
C THR A 82 -16.89 0.87 19.76
N VAL A 83 -17.68 -0.21 19.82
CA VAL A 83 -17.57 -1.23 20.87
C VAL A 83 -16.27 -1.99 20.73
N SER A 84 -15.60 -2.24 21.88
CA SER A 84 -14.34 -2.97 21.91
C SER A 84 -14.45 -4.33 21.22
N CYS A 85 -13.52 -4.62 20.32
CA CYS A 85 -13.54 -5.82 19.50
C CYS A 85 -12.11 -6.34 19.25
N ASP A 86 -12.02 -7.60 18.82
CA ASP A 86 -10.76 -8.32 18.63
C ASP A 86 -10.15 -8.05 17.25
N TYR A 87 -9.10 -7.21 17.20
CA TYR A 87 -8.38 -6.84 15.98
C TYR A 87 -7.89 -8.04 15.12
N PRO A 88 -7.54 -9.23 15.66
CA PRO A 88 -7.04 -10.32 14.84
C PRO A 88 -8.04 -10.79 13.78
N ILE A 89 -9.33 -10.75 14.09
CA ILE A 89 -10.40 -11.15 13.18
C ILE A 89 -10.35 -10.32 11.90
N TYR A 90 -10.23 -9.00 12.04
CA TYR A 90 -10.21 -8.06 10.92
C TYR A 90 -8.90 -8.11 10.15
N GLY A 91 -7.76 -8.22 10.87
CA GLY A 91 -6.44 -8.38 10.26
C GLY A 91 -6.36 -9.64 9.42
N TYR A 92 -6.86 -10.76 9.94
CA TYR A 92 -6.90 -12.03 9.20
C TYR A 92 -7.79 -11.95 7.96
N ARG A 93 -9.01 -11.41 8.06
CA ARG A 93 -9.94 -11.31 6.93
C ARG A 93 -9.37 -10.51 5.78
N ALA A 94 -8.81 -9.32 6.08
CA ALA A 94 -8.20 -8.48 5.07
C ALA A 94 -6.95 -9.14 4.43
N ALA A 95 -6.09 -9.74 5.25
CA ALA A 95 -4.92 -10.44 4.75
C ALA A 95 -5.29 -11.66 3.88
N LYS A 96 -6.35 -12.38 4.25
CA LYS A 96 -6.86 -13.51 3.47
C LYS A 96 -7.41 -13.05 2.13
N ALA A 97 -8.15 -11.93 2.07
CA ALA A 97 -8.63 -11.35 0.81
C ALA A 97 -7.47 -10.99 -0.13
N VAL A 98 -6.36 -10.46 0.41
CA VAL A 98 -5.15 -10.18 -0.38
C VAL A 98 -4.47 -11.48 -0.84
N ALA A 99 -4.35 -12.47 0.04
CA ALA A 99 -3.73 -13.77 -0.31
C ALA A 99 -4.51 -14.55 -1.37
N ASP A 100 -5.84 -14.43 -1.36
CA ASP A 100 -6.74 -15.08 -2.32
C ASP A 100 -6.88 -14.33 -3.66
N GLY A 101 -6.28 -13.13 -3.77
CA GLY A 101 -6.37 -12.31 -4.97
C GLY A 101 -7.70 -11.54 -5.11
N GLU A 102 -8.51 -11.47 -4.06
CA GLU A 102 -9.71 -10.62 -4.04
C GLU A 102 -9.34 -9.14 -3.93
N CYS A 103 -8.22 -8.84 -3.29
CA CYS A 103 -7.63 -7.51 -3.19
C CYS A 103 -6.14 -7.59 -3.52
N ASP A 104 -5.59 -6.51 -4.08
CA ASP A 104 -4.18 -6.44 -4.47
C ASP A 104 -3.26 -6.12 -3.29
N ARG A 105 -3.74 -5.28 -2.39
CA ARG A 105 -3.00 -4.75 -1.23
C ARG A 105 -3.95 -4.52 -0.07
N GLY A 106 -3.38 -4.28 1.14
CA GLY A 106 -4.20 -3.96 2.31
C GLY A 106 -3.62 -2.85 3.18
N ILE A 107 -4.50 -2.05 3.78
CA ILE A 107 -4.15 -1.06 4.82
C ILE A 107 -4.98 -1.39 6.07
N LEU A 108 -4.29 -1.73 7.17
CA LEU A 108 -4.93 -2.19 8.40
C LEU A 108 -4.56 -1.28 9.57
N ILE A 109 -5.55 -1.01 10.43
CA ILE A 109 -5.40 -0.02 11.50
C ILE A 109 -5.92 -0.60 12.82
N CYS A 110 -5.11 -0.48 13.88
CA CYS A 110 -5.55 -0.69 15.26
C CYS A 110 -4.91 0.36 16.17
N GLY A 111 -4.94 0.20 17.47
CA GLY A 111 -4.35 1.18 18.38
C GLY A 111 -2.87 1.47 18.11
N THR A 112 -2.07 0.46 17.80
CA THR A 112 -0.62 0.57 17.52
C THR A 112 -0.21 0.11 16.12
N GLY A 113 -1.09 -0.54 15.39
CA GLY A 113 -0.76 -1.21 14.12
C GLY A 113 -0.07 -2.56 14.29
N ILE A 114 0.49 -2.85 15.48
CA ILE A 114 1.32 -4.03 15.72
C ILE A 114 0.48 -5.31 15.76
N GLY A 115 -0.51 -5.37 16.63
CA GLY A 115 -1.29 -6.60 16.84
C GLY A 115 -2.04 -7.05 15.59
N ILE A 116 -2.68 -6.13 14.88
CA ILE A 116 -3.37 -6.41 13.63
C ILE A 116 -2.39 -6.86 12.53
N GLY A 117 -1.17 -6.26 12.53
CA GLY A 117 -0.08 -6.65 11.64
C GLY A 117 0.44 -8.07 11.93
N ILE A 118 0.62 -8.44 13.20
CA ILE A 118 1.00 -9.80 13.60
C ILE A 118 -0.06 -10.80 13.14
N ALA A 119 -1.35 -10.51 13.33
CA ALA A 119 -2.42 -11.37 12.89
C ALA A 119 -2.42 -11.56 11.36
N ALA A 120 -2.29 -10.47 10.61
CA ALA A 120 -2.21 -10.49 9.15
C ALA A 120 -1.00 -11.29 8.64
N SER A 121 0.15 -11.19 9.32
CA SER A 121 1.38 -11.92 8.93
C SER A 121 1.30 -13.44 9.14
N LYS A 122 0.23 -13.96 9.77
CA LYS A 122 -0.01 -15.40 9.90
C LYS A 122 -0.69 -16.00 8.66
N VAL A 123 -1.10 -15.16 7.72
CA VAL A 123 -1.61 -15.63 6.42
C VAL A 123 -0.41 -15.88 5.50
N LYS A 124 -0.31 -17.13 5.01
CA LYS A 124 0.81 -17.56 4.17
C LYS A 124 0.93 -16.69 2.90
N GLY A 125 2.14 -16.32 2.53
CA GLY A 125 2.46 -15.48 1.38
C GLY A 125 2.34 -13.98 1.64
N ILE A 126 1.86 -13.55 2.81
CA ILE A 126 1.61 -12.15 3.14
C ILE A 126 2.81 -11.53 3.89
N ARG A 127 3.38 -10.49 3.31
CA ARG A 127 4.41 -9.64 3.91
C ARG A 127 3.78 -8.35 4.42
N VAL A 128 3.82 -8.18 5.74
CA VAL A 128 3.24 -7.04 6.46
C VAL A 128 4.33 -6.07 6.87
N CYS A 129 4.08 -4.77 6.74
CA CYS A 129 4.91 -3.73 7.30
C CYS A 129 4.09 -2.87 8.27
N THR A 130 4.58 -2.71 9.49
CA THR A 130 4.02 -1.77 10.47
C THR A 130 4.85 -0.50 10.43
N CYS A 131 4.26 0.61 9.98
CA CYS A 131 4.99 1.85 9.77
C CYS A 131 4.36 3.03 10.51
N SER A 132 5.22 3.89 11.03
CA SER A 132 4.86 5.18 11.65
C SER A 132 5.58 6.36 10.99
N ASP A 133 6.27 6.11 9.88
CA ASP A 133 6.99 7.10 9.07
C ASP A 133 6.90 6.75 7.58
N VAL A 134 7.07 7.78 6.77
CA VAL A 134 6.95 7.70 5.30
C VAL A 134 8.09 6.88 4.68
N TYR A 135 9.31 7.04 5.19
CA TYR A 135 10.50 6.40 4.64
C TYR A 135 10.41 4.88 4.75
N SER A 136 10.09 4.37 5.95
CA SER A 136 9.90 2.93 6.17
C SER A 136 8.77 2.36 5.32
N ALA A 137 7.67 3.09 5.19
CA ALA A 137 6.52 2.67 4.39
C ALA A 137 6.90 2.53 2.91
N GLU A 138 7.50 3.55 2.31
CA GLU A 138 7.96 3.51 0.92
C GLU A 138 8.95 2.36 0.68
N LEU A 139 9.98 2.24 1.52
CA LEU A 139 10.99 1.19 1.36
C LEU A 139 10.46 -0.21 1.61
N SER A 140 9.44 -0.37 2.46
CA SER A 140 8.79 -1.68 2.65
C SER A 140 8.17 -2.20 1.36
N LYS A 141 7.65 -1.30 0.51
CA LYS A 141 7.15 -1.66 -0.82
C LYS A 141 8.29 -1.85 -1.81
N ARG A 142 9.20 -0.89 -1.92
CA ARG A 142 10.31 -0.91 -2.89
C ARG A 142 11.26 -2.09 -2.69
N HIS A 143 11.57 -2.44 -1.45
CA HIS A 143 12.58 -3.46 -1.12
C HIS A 143 11.99 -4.82 -0.73
N ASN A 144 10.85 -4.84 -0.03
CA ASN A 144 10.29 -6.06 0.52
C ASN A 144 9.00 -6.51 -0.19
N ASN A 145 8.52 -5.71 -1.16
CA ASN A 145 7.25 -5.96 -1.84
C ASN A 145 6.13 -6.28 -0.85
N SER A 146 6.00 -5.45 0.21
CA SER A 146 4.96 -5.62 1.22
C SER A 146 3.57 -5.50 0.56
N GLN A 147 2.68 -6.42 0.89
CA GLN A 147 1.30 -6.42 0.40
C GLN A 147 0.37 -5.74 1.40
N ILE A 148 0.76 -5.65 2.67
CA ILE A 148 -0.05 -5.04 3.73
C ILE A 148 0.76 -4.01 4.51
N LEU A 149 0.21 -2.80 4.58
CA LEU A 149 0.64 -1.73 5.46
C LEU A 149 -0.22 -1.73 6.72
N THR A 150 0.40 -1.62 7.90
CA THR A 150 -0.36 -1.41 9.14
C THR A 150 0.09 -0.16 9.87
N MET A 151 -0.87 0.55 10.47
CA MET A 151 -0.63 1.81 11.18
C MET A 151 -1.37 1.83 12.52
N GLY A 152 -0.82 2.59 13.48
CA GLY A 152 -1.41 2.79 14.79
C GLY A 152 -2.20 4.09 14.91
N ALA A 153 -3.52 4.02 15.10
CA ALA A 153 -4.36 5.21 15.26
C ALA A 153 -4.04 6.04 16.51
N ARG A 154 -3.33 5.46 17.48
CA ARG A 154 -2.83 6.17 18.67
C ARG A 154 -1.35 6.55 18.58
N VAL A 155 -0.72 6.28 17.42
CA VAL A 155 0.73 6.49 17.20
C VAL A 155 0.95 7.57 16.18
N VAL A 156 0.21 7.56 15.06
CA VAL A 156 0.36 8.55 13.98
C VAL A 156 -0.90 9.43 13.87
N GLY A 157 -0.69 10.71 13.57
CA GLY A 157 -1.79 11.63 13.25
C GLY A 157 -2.32 11.37 11.83
N ILE A 158 -3.53 11.86 11.56
CA ILE A 158 -4.25 11.61 10.30
C ILE A 158 -3.43 12.04 9.07
N ASP A 159 -2.86 13.24 9.08
CA ASP A 159 -2.10 13.76 7.94
C ASP A 159 -0.86 12.90 7.66
N LEU A 160 -0.14 12.49 8.71
CA LEU A 160 0.99 11.57 8.57
C LEU A 160 0.55 10.20 8.05
N ALA A 161 -0.59 9.69 8.52
CA ALA A 161 -1.14 8.42 8.04
C ALA A 161 -1.47 8.48 6.54
N LYS A 162 -2.05 9.59 6.07
CA LYS A 162 -2.31 9.83 4.64
C LYS A 162 -1.00 9.87 3.83
N MET A 163 0.03 10.56 4.33
CA MET A 163 1.35 10.57 3.67
C MET A 163 1.97 9.18 3.60
N ILE A 164 1.95 8.42 4.70
CA ILE A 164 2.46 7.05 4.78
C ILE A 164 1.73 6.16 3.74
N ALA A 165 0.40 6.22 3.72
CA ALA A 165 -0.42 5.44 2.79
C ALA A 165 -0.13 5.83 1.33
N THR A 166 -0.05 7.12 1.01
CA THR A 166 0.24 7.62 -0.34
C THR A 166 1.59 7.10 -0.85
N HIS A 167 2.66 7.28 -0.06
CA HIS A 167 3.99 6.85 -0.48
C HIS A 167 4.07 5.32 -0.64
N TRP A 168 3.42 4.57 0.24
CA TRP A 168 3.38 3.11 0.12
C TRP A 168 2.58 2.63 -1.10
N LEU A 169 1.44 3.26 -1.38
CA LEU A 169 0.57 2.92 -2.52
C LEU A 169 1.21 3.25 -3.87
N THR A 170 1.97 4.35 -3.95
CA THR A 170 2.61 4.79 -5.19
C THR A 170 3.99 4.18 -5.43
N ALA A 171 4.59 3.56 -4.42
CA ALA A 171 5.88 2.89 -4.55
C ALA A 171 5.77 1.61 -5.38
N GLU A 172 6.80 1.34 -6.19
CA GLU A 172 6.93 0.12 -7.00
C GLU A 172 8.07 -0.75 -6.48
N PHE A 173 7.91 -2.08 -6.57
CA PHE A 173 8.95 -3.02 -6.17
C PHE A 173 10.14 -2.97 -7.14
N GLU A 174 11.35 -2.80 -6.61
CA GLU A 174 12.56 -2.65 -7.42
C GLU A 174 13.09 -3.98 -8.00
N GLY A 175 12.68 -5.12 -7.46
CA GLY A 175 13.18 -6.42 -7.92
C GLY A 175 14.68 -6.62 -7.69
N GLY A 176 15.37 -7.29 -8.63
CA GLY A 176 16.82 -7.47 -8.59
C GLY A 176 17.31 -8.13 -7.29
N ARG A 177 18.26 -7.50 -6.60
CA ARG A 177 18.79 -7.99 -5.31
C ARG A 177 17.71 -8.14 -4.23
N HIS A 178 16.64 -7.35 -4.32
CA HIS A 178 15.54 -7.40 -3.37
C HIS A 178 14.65 -8.61 -3.62
N GLN A 179 14.44 -8.99 -4.89
CA GLN A 179 13.70 -10.20 -5.23
C GLN A 179 14.33 -11.44 -4.59
N ARG A 180 15.65 -11.62 -4.71
CA ARG A 180 16.35 -12.74 -4.06
C ARG A 180 16.08 -12.82 -2.56
N ARG A 181 16.02 -11.67 -1.86
CA ARG A 181 15.73 -11.62 -0.42
C ARG A 181 14.28 -11.96 -0.11
N VAL A 182 13.35 -11.51 -0.94
CA VAL A 182 11.93 -11.87 -0.83
C VAL A 182 11.74 -13.38 -1.06
N ASP A 183 12.46 -13.96 -2.01
CA ASP A 183 12.44 -15.41 -2.27
C ASP A 183 12.95 -16.20 -1.06
N MET A 184 14.01 -15.73 -0.39
CA MET A 184 14.50 -16.34 0.85
C MET A 184 13.46 -16.27 1.99
N ILE A 185 12.71 -15.16 2.11
CA ILE A 185 11.60 -15.08 3.09
C ILE A 185 10.54 -16.13 2.77
N THR A 186 10.21 -16.32 1.50
CA THR A 186 9.25 -17.34 1.05
C THR A 186 9.77 -18.76 1.33
N ALA A 187 11.07 -19.01 1.13
CA ALA A 187 11.70 -20.29 1.45
C ALA A 187 11.58 -20.60 2.96
N ILE A 188 11.88 -19.62 3.84
CA ILE A 188 11.69 -19.76 5.29
C ILE A 188 10.24 -20.09 5.64
N GLU A 189 9.27 -19.40 5.03
CA GLU A 189 7.84 -19.65 5.26
C GLU A 189 7.43 -21.08 4.85
N ASN A 190 8.08 -21.65 3.84
CA ASN A 190 7.89 -23.02 3.39
C ASN A 190 8.64 -24.07 4.24
N GLY A 191 9.41 -23.63 5.25
CA GLY A 191 10.20 -24.52 6.12
C GLY A 191 11.53 -24.96 5.52
N GLU A 192 12.01 -24.29 4.50
CA GLU A 192 13.31 -24.55 3.89
C GLU A 192 14.45 -23.99 4.79
N VAL A 193 15.58 -24.66 4.79
CA VAL A 193 16.82 -24.21 5.45
C VAL A 193 17.62 -23.37 4.46
N LEU A 194 17.97 -22.14 4.83
CA LEU A 194 18.74 -21.21 3.99
C LEU A 194 20.24 -21.52 3.98
#